data_fb3db3a425dbd7ee1b09706d4cec4947
#
_entry.id   fb3db3a425dbd7ee1b09706d4cec4947
#
_cell.length_a   1.000
_cell.length_b   1.000
_cell.length_c   1.000
_cell.angle_alpha   90.00
_cell.angle_beta   90.00
_cell.angle_gamma   90.00
#
_symmetry.space_group_name_H-M   'P 1'
#
loop_
_entity.id
_entity.type
_entity.pdbx_description
1 polymer ?
#
loop_
_entity_poly.entity_id
_entity_poly.type
_entity_poly.pdbx_seq_one_letter_code
_entity_poly.pdbx_strand_id
1 'polypeptide(L)'
;MARHDGSAASRMSSNRDAGNAGAVRTDGSGIGASYAALTLRDRFSTLPFSREGERMSREMRRRVRRARKVVMVAAIAWGALALARAAGHDMGRQPGEMSPALMSGLSDHTHPIATSSAEAQRYFDMGLNLCFAFNHEQAVKAFRKAASLDPKSPMPLWGMAYALGPNINMPRIPPNDAEAYGAITRAKTLAAAAPENERAYVEAMAARYSSDAKADGRKLDEAYRAAMRDLAKRYPDDLDAQTMYAESVMDLNAWKYWGSDGKPAEDTPEFIAVLEGVLRRDPNHIGANHFYIHGMEASPTPEKALASAHRLETLAPAAGHLVHMPGHIYLRTGDFSEAVRDNQKARTADEAYFKVFGRDGMYPIMYAVHNVHFVAYGSMMNGDQKDALEAAGTIAADLKTDATGVPPEMFGFIQMYGAVPIAVRWRFGMWDEILAMPAPDPKMDIVTALWHAARGIAAAEKQDRATARDEEKAFRAARDKVPPDAALAFSPAQDYLAVAGHVMEARMLEAKSDRDGALASWSAAVQALDNLPYDEPPDWFYPVRESYGGALLRSGRHAEAEKVFREDLNRNPRNGRSLFGLWKTLEAEKKTADAASVRQQFDAAWKDATVTLKVEDL
;
A
#
# COMPACT_ATOMS: atom_id res chain seq x y z
N MET A 1 49.34 -29.26 -21.82
CA MET A 1 50.23 -29.99 -20.91
C MET A 1 49.47 -30.15 -19.60
N ALA A 2 48.86 -31.25 -19.43
CA ALA A 2 49.17 -32.44 -18.63
C ALA A 2 48.70 -32.18 -17.16
N ARG A 3 47.53 -32.75 -16.70
CA ARG A 3 47.30 -34.13 -16.16
C ARG A 3 47.98 -34.34 -14.80
N HIS A 4 47.32 -34.70 -13.73
CA HIS A 4 46.72 -35.97 -13.27
C HIS A 4 46.11 -35.76 -11.87
N ASP A 5 44.91 -36.20 -11.53
CA ASP A 5 44.41 -37.53 -11.14
C ASP A 5 44.65 -37.94 -9.68
N GLY A 6 43.58 -38.46 -9.10
CA GLY A 6 43.58 -39.50 -8.07
C GLY A 6 42.80 -39.15 -6.80
N SER A 7 41.54 -39.50 -6.62
CA SER A 7 40.89 -40.75 -6.25
C SER A 7 41.24 -41.22 -4.82
N ALA A 8 40.27 -41.38 -3.97
CA ALA A 8 39.76 -42.63 -3.46
C ALA A 8 38.91 -42.48 -2.18
N ALA A 9 37.80 -43.11 -2.25
CA ALA A 9 36.81 -43.45 -1.26
C ALA A 9 37.33 -44.32 -0.09
N SER A 10 36.64 -44.28 1.04
CA SER A 10 36.39 -45.48 1.84
C SER A 10 35.19 -45.31 2.78
N ARG A 11 34.38 -46.32 2.76
CA ARG A 11 33.17 -46.63 3.56
C ARG A 11 33.56 -47.15 4.96
N MET A 12 32.57 -47.09 5.86
CA MET A 12 32.01 -48.17 6.74
C MET A 12 31.43 -47.52 8.00
N SER A 13 30.23 -47.67 8.30
CA SER A 13 29.26 -48.69 8.73
C SER A 13 29.12 -48.78 10.24
N SER A 14 27.85 -48.62 10.65
CA SER A 14 27.02 -49.41 11.60
C SER A 14 27.35 -49.41 13.10
N ASN A 15 26.42 -49.20 13.93
CA ASN A 15 25.49 -50.04 14.67
C ASN A 15 24.99 -49.36 15.96
N ARG A 16 23.69 -49.34 16.16
CA ARG A 16 22.83 -49.86 17.24
C ARG A 16 23.42 -49.81 18.68
N ASP A 17 22.66 -49.21 19.62
CA ASP A 17 21.74 -49.95 20.47
C ASP A 17 20.98 -49.06 21.48
N ALA A 18 19.83 -49.51 21.79
CA ALA A 18 18.75 -49.27 22.68
C ALA A 18 19.11 -49.12 24.19
N GLY A 19 18.16 -48.49 24.90
CA GLY A 19 18.03 -48.61 26.36
C GLY A 19 17.29 -47.40 26.97
N ASN A 20 16.08 -47.42 27.08
CA ASN A 20 15.08 -47.75 28.11
C ASN A 20 15.07 -46.88 29.39
N ALA A 21 13.88 -46.34 29.64
CA ALA A 21 13.15 -46.19 30.90
C ALA A 21 13.55 -45.09 31.91
N GLY A 22 12.52 -44.35 32.28
CA GLY A 22 12.47 -43.56 33.53
C GLY A 22 11.27 -42.63 33.63
N ALA A 23 10.12 -43.18 33.99
CA ALA A 23 8.93 -42.41 34.34
C ALA A 23 9.08 -41.79 35.73
N VAL A 24 8.76 -40.51 35.88
CA VAL A 24 8.33 -39.94 37.18
C VAL A 24 7.06 -39.12 36.95
N ARG A 25 6.00 -39.59 37.59
CA ARG A 25 4.74 -38.87 37.80
C ARG A 25 4.94 -37.82 38.89
N THR A 26 4.38 -36.63 38.72
CA THR A 26 3.86 -35.84 39.83
C THR A 26 2.56 -35.19 39.40
N ASP A 27 1.55 -35.46 40.21
CA ASP A 27 0.20 -34.91 40.19
C ASP A 27 0.17 -33.43 40.58
N GLY A 28 -0.84 -32.73 40.10
CA GLY A 28 -1.20 -31.41 40.66
C GLY A 28 -2.27 -30.66 39.85
N SER A 29 -3.54 -31.04 40.05
CA SER A 29 -4.79 -30.22 40.07
C SER A 29 -4.79 -28.93 39.25
N GLY A 30 -5.53 -28.75 38.16
CA GLY A 30 -7.00 -28.77 38.11
C GLY A 30 -7.60 -27.36 38.23
N ILE A 31 -7.98 -26.73 37.15
CA ILE A 31 -9.24 -25.96 37.05
C ILE A 31 -9.56 -25.88 35.55
N GLY A 32 -10.54 -26.67 35.12
CA GLY A 32 -11.12 -26.62 33.81
C GLY A 32 -12.15 -25.48 33.72
N ALA A 33 -12.00 -24.61 32.75
CA ALA A 33 -13.09 -23.78 32.28
C ALA A 33 -13.56 -24.30 30.93
N SER A 34 -14.67 -25.00 30.97
CA SER A 34 -15.41 -25.55 29.85
C SER A 34 -16.10 -24.40 29.10
N TYR A 35 -15.68 -24.12 27.86
CA TYR A 35 -16.46 -23.33 26.94
C TYR A 35 -17.28 -24.25 26.04
N ALA A 36 -18.59 -24.29 26.34
CA ALA A 36 -19.57 -24.94 25.50
C ALA A 36 -19.80 -24.11 24.24
N ALA A 37 -19.40 -24.66 23.10
CA ALA A 37 -19.76 -24.15 21.78
C ALA A 37 -21.23 -24.54 21.53
N LEU A 38 -22.16 -23.59 21.57
CA LEU A 38 -23.54 -23.76 21.09
C LEU A 38 -23.51 -23.65 19.54
N THR A 39 -23.67 -24.81 18.92
CA THR A 39 -23.99 -24.93 17.48
C THR A 39 -25.45 -24.56 17.27
N LEU A 40 -25.70 -23.40 16.65
CA LEU A 40 -26.98 -23.03 16.02
C LEU A 40 -26.88 -23.35 14.51
N ARG A 41 -27.03 -24.62 14.18
CA ARG A 41 -27.44 -25.06 12.85
C ARG A 41 -28.85 -25.64 12.95
N ASP A 42 -29.67 -25.37 11.92
CA ASP A 42 -31.01 -25.84 11.65
C ASP A 42 -32.15 -25.07 12.34
N ARG A 43 -32.56 -23.99 11.68
CA ARG A 43 -33.94 -23.59 11.42
C ARG A 43 -33.99 -22.27 10.66
N PHE A 44 -33.93 -22.30 9.33
CA PHE A 44 -34.51 -21.28 8.44
C PHE A 44 -34.52 -21.80 7.01
N SER A 45 -35.43 -22.70 6.75
CA SER A 45 -35.95 -22.92 5.39
C SER A 45 -37.42 -22.52 5.43
N THR A 46 -37.84 -21.71 4.43
CA THR A 46 -39.20 -21.30 4.11
C THR A 46 -39.75 -20.08 4.86
N LEU A 47 -39.51 -18.89 4.30
CA LEU A 47 -40.45 -17.76 4.40
C LEU A 47 -40.37 -16.91 3.11
N PRO A 48 -41.51 -16.36 2.60
CA PRO A 48 -41.53 -15.65 1.32
C PRO A 48 -40.88 -14.27 1.42
N PHE A 49 -40.22 -13.88 0.35
CA PHE A 49 -39.56 -12.58 0.18
C PHE A 49 -40.58 -11.44 0.31
N SER A 50 -40.46 -10.64 1.39
CA SER A 50 -41.17 -9.37 1.56
C SER A 50 -40.18 -8.21 1.60
N ARG A 51 -40.64 -7.03 1.15
CA ARG A 51 -39.84 -5.77 1.15
C ARG A 51 -39.30 -5.39 2.53
N GLU A 52 -39.91 -5.88 3.62
CA GLU A 52 -39.43 -5.72 5.00
C GLU A 52 -38.19 -6.56 5.31
N GLY A 53 -38.05 -7.76 4.73
CA GLY A 53 -36.87 -8.60 4.87
C GLY A 53 -35.60 -7.96 4.25
N GLU A 54 -35.75 -7.25 3.13
CA GLU A 54 -34.65 -6.51 2.51
C GLU A 54 -34.20 -5.29 3.33
N ARG A 55 -35.14 -4.59 3.95
CA ARG A 55 -34.85 -3.42 4.79
C ARG A 55 -34.11 -3.82 6.06
N MET A 56 -34.55 -4.89 6.70
CA MET A 56 -33.91 -5.48 7.89
C MET A 56 -32.52 -6.06 7.58
N SER A 57 -32.33 -6.69 6.40
CA SER A 57 -31.04 -7.16 5.90
C SER A 57 -30.06 -6.01 5.64
N ARG A 58 -30.52 -4.87 5.10
CA ARG A 58 -29.67 -3.69 4.87
C ARG A 58 -29.27 -2.98 6.17
N GLU A 59 -30.19 -2.94 7.15
CA GLU A 59 -29.90 -2.32 8.45
C GLU A 59 -28.99 -3.20 9.31
N MET A 60 -29.17 -4.52 9.26
CA MET A 60 -28.27 -5.48 9.89
C MET A 60 -26.86 -5.47 9.25
N ARG A 61 -26.76 -5.35 7.91
CA ARG A 61 -25.48 -5.15 7.22
C ARG A 61 -24.82 -3.82 7.60
N ARG A 62 -25.60 -2.74 7.79
CA ARG A 62 -25.05 -1.44 8.28
C ARG A 62 -24.59 -1.54 9.74
N ARG A 63 -25.28 -2.27 10.61
CA ARG A 63 -24.86 -2.50 12.00
C ARG A 63 -23.63 -3.40 12.09
N VAL A 64 -23.55 -4.44 11.27
CA VAL A 64 -22.36 -5.32 11.14
C VAL A 64 -21.17 -4.55 10.57
N ARG A 65 -21.37 -3.67 9.55
CA ARG A 65 -20.31 -2.79 9.04
C ARG A 65 -19.84 -1.75 10.08
N ARG A 66 -20.73 -1.22 10.93
CA ARG A 66 -20.35 -0.32 12.03
C ARG A 66 -19.60 -1.07 13.15
N ALA A 67 -20.05 -2.25 13.53
CA ALA A 67 -19.37 -3.10 14.52
C ALA A 67 -17.99 -3.56 14.00
N ARG A 68 -17.86 -3.92 12.72
CA ARG A 68 -16.59 -4.29 12.08
C ARG A 68 -15.57 -3.13 12.07
N LYS A 69 -16.02 -1.87 11.88
CA LYS A 69 -15.13 -0.68 11.96
C LYS A 69 -14.56 -0.46 13.37
N VAL A 70 -15.32 -0.80 14.40
CA VAL A 70 -14.87 -0.68 15.80
C VAL A 70 -13.93 -1.83 16.19
N VAL A 71 -14.16 -3.06 15.67
CA VAL A 71 -13.32 -4.24 15.95
C VAL A 71 -11.99 -4.15 15.20
N MET A 72 -11.95 -3.63 13.97
CA MET A 72 -10.70 -3.45 13.21
C MET A 72 -9.76 -2.41 13.84
N VAL A 73 -10.32 -1.34 14.41
CA VAL A 73 -9.55 -0.35 15.19
C VAL A 73 -9.06 -0.94 16.52
N ALA A 74 -9.83 -1.83 17.14
CA ALA A 74 -9.45 -2.47 18.41
C ALA A 74 -8.39 -3.59 18.22
N ALA A 75 -8.41 -4.32 17.10
CA ALA A 75 -7.43 -5.38 16.83
C ALA A 75 -6.01 -4.80 16.58
N ILE A 76 -5.93 -3.64 15.92
CA ILE A 76 -4.65 -2.91 15.72
C ILE A 76 -4.06 -2.46 17.07
N ALA A 77 -4.90 -2.12 18.05
CA ALA A 77 -4.46 -1.67 19.38
C ALA A 77 -3.95 -2.82 20.29
N TRP A 78 -4.37 -4.07 20.07
CA TRP A 78 -3.98 -5.20 20.93
C TRP A 78 -2.67 -5.89 20.50
N GLY A 79 -2.33 -5.87 19.21
CA GLY A 79 -1.06 -6.41 18.68
C GLY A 79 0.16 -5.63 19.15
N ALA A 80 0.05 -4.31 19.26
CA ALA A 80 1.10 -3.43 19.77
C ALA A 80 1.48 -3.71 21.24
N LEU A 81 0.57 -4.31 22.04
CA LEU A 81 0.83 -4.61 23.46
C LEU A 81 1.76 -5.82 23.68
N ALA A 82 1.90 -6.70 22.68
CA ALA A 82 2.77 -7.88 22.76
C ALA A 82 4.25 -7.52 22.47
N LEU A 83 4.49 -6.55 21.60
CA LEU A 83 5.85 -6.05 21.29
C LEU A 83 6.42 -5.14 22.40
N ALA A 84 5.57 -4.41 23.14
CA ALA A 84 5.99 -3.57 24.26
C ALA A 84 6.59 -4.34 25.45
N ARG A 85 6.37 -5.65 25.56
CA ARG A 85 6.97 -6.49 26.61
C ARG A 85 8.38 -6.98 26.31
N ALA A 86 8.84 -6.87 25.07
CA ALA A 86 10.20 -7.23 24.66
C ALA A 86 11.20 -6.07 24.71
N ALA A 87 10.71 -4.81 24.82
CA ALA A 87 11.54 -3.61 24.87
C ALA A 87 11.28 -2.82 26.16
N GLY A 88 11.69 -3.37 27.30
CA GLY A 88 11.91 -2.61 28.53
C GLY A 88 13.16 -1.74 28.34
N HIS A 89 13.01 -0.54 27.78
CA HIS A 89 14.12 0.36 27.59
C HIS A 89 14.21 1.38 28.73
N ASP A 90 15.25 1.14 29.54
CA ASP A 90 15.92 2.13 30.34
C ASP A 90 16.42 3.28 29.42
N MET A 91 16.11 4.53 29.76
CA MET A 91 16.56 5.75 29.07
C MET A 91 18.10 5.99 29.24
N GLY A 92 18.85 4.95 29.51
CA GLY A 92 20.29 4.90 29.51
C GLY A 92 20.84 4.47 28.15
N ARG A 93 21.74 5.29 27.62
CA ARG A 93 22.54 5.10 26.42
C ARG A 93 22.83 3.63 26.13
N GLN A 94 22.24 3.06 25.09
CA GLN A 94 22.65 1.76 24.55
C GLN A 94 24.11 1.87 24.05
N PRO A 95 25.05 1.07 24.53
CA PRO A 95 26.43 1.08 24.01
C PRO A 95 26.42 0.44 22.62
N GLY A 96 26.59 1.25 21.57
CA GLY A 96 26.77 0.77 20.20
C GLY A 96 25.89 1.41 19.12
N GLU A 97 24.92 2.27 19.45
CA GLU A 97 24.17 2.99 18.43
C GLU A 97 25.09 4.03 17.77
N MET A 98 25.57 3.73 16.55
CA MET A 98 26.32 4.69 15.76
C MET A 98 25.43 5.91 15.49
N SER A 99 25.95 7.10 15.73
CA SER A 99 25.25 8.34 15.33
C SER A 99 24.92 8.27 13.84
N PRO A 100 23.69 8.59 13.43
CA PRO A 100 23.35 8.54 12.01
C PRO A 100 24.30 9.46 11.23
N ALA A 101 24.80 8.99 10.09
CA ALA A 101 25.54 9.86 9.18
C ALA A 101 24.57 10.91 8.59
N LEU A 102 25.09 12.12 8.32
CA LEU A 102 24.31 13.11 7.58
C LEU A 102 24.09 12.61 6.15
N MET A 103 22.83 12.61 5.70
CA MET A 103 22.47 12.29 4.33
C MET A 103 22.55 13.53 3.45
N SER A 104 23.28 13.43 2.34
CA SER A 104 23.23 14.41 1.26
C SER A 104 22.13 14.07 0.26
N GLY A 105 21.55 15.06 -0.40
CA GLY A 105 20.54 14.87 -1.44
C GLY A 105 19.13 14.59 -0.92
N LEU A 106 18.85 14.81 0.36
CA LEU A 106 17.48 14.75 0.89
C LEU A 106 16.65 15.94 0.42
N SER A 107 17.22 17.14 0.42
CA SER A 107 16.65 18.41 -0.05
C SER A 107 17.51 19.57 0.46
N ASP A 108 17.33 20.75 -0.11
CA ASP A 108 17.87 22.01 0.41
C ASP A 108 16.89 22.71 1.39
N HIS A 109 15.77 22.06 1.73
CA HIS A 109 14.79 22.60 2.65
C HIS A 109 15.34 22.67 4.07
N THR A 110 15.22 23.83 4.70
CA THR A 110 15.69 24.10 6.07
C THR A 110 14.61 24.79 6.90
N HIS A 111 14.54 24.44 8.17
CA HIS A 111 13.72 25.14 9.16
C HIS A 111 14.62 25.67 10.28
N PRO A 112 14.93 26.96 10.29
CA PRO A 112 15.85 27.54 11.28
C PRO A 112 15.32 27.36 12.70
N ILE A 113 16.19 26.84 13.59
CA ILE A 113 15.89 26.69 15.01
C ILE A 113 16.89 27.53 15.85
N ALA A 114 16.47 27.92 17.06
CA ALA A 114 17.33 28.61 18.01
C ALA A 114 18.35 27.62 18.59
N THR A 115 19.52 27.57 17.95
CA THR A 115 20.66 26.75 18.37
C THR A 115 21.97 27.45 18.05
N SER A 116 22.97 27.28 18.94
CA SER A 116 24.34 27.72 18.68
C SER A 116 25.18 26.66 17.93
N SER A 117 24.62 25.45 17.71
CA SER A 117 25.31 24.36 17.08
C SER A 117 24.84 24.21 15.62
N ALA A 118 25.69 24.60 14.68
CA ALA A 118 25.43 24.40 13.25
C ALA A 118 25.23 22.90 12.89
N GLU A 119 25.83 21.99 13.65
CA GLU A 119 25.64 20.57 13.46
C GLU A 119 24.27 20.12 13.98
N ALA A 120 23.79 20.66 15.10
CA ALA A 120 22.42 20.40 15.59
C ALA A 120 21.37 20.87 14.58
N GLN A 121 21.55 22.07 13.96
CA GLN A 121 20.69 22.55 12.88
C GLN A 121 20.65 21.56 11.72
N ARG A 122 21.79 21.07 11.22
CA ARG A 122 21.84 20.13 10.10
C ARG A 122 21.13 18.80 10.40
N TYR A 123 21.27 18.27 11.61
CA TYR A 123 20.55 17.06 12.01
C TYR A 123 19.06 17.32 12.21
N PHE A 124 18.68 18.51 12.64
CA PHE A 124 17.27 18.90 12.72
C PHE A 124 16.64 18.98 11.32
N ASP A 125 17.29 19.66 10.37
CA ASP A 125 16.83 19.76 8.98
C ASP A 125 16.75 18.37 8.33
N MET A 126 17.77 17.51 8.54
CA MET A 126 17.72 16.11 8.10
C MET A 126 16.50 15.38 8.68
N GLY A 127 16.21 15.52 9.96
CA GLY A 127 15.06 14.90 10.61
C GLY A 127 13.74 15.38 10.03
N LEU A 128 13.59 16.68 9.79
CA LEU A 128 12.38 17.25 9.19
C LEU A 128 12.17 16.78 7.74
N ASN A 129 13.23 16.80 6.93
CA ASN A 129 13.18 16.31 5.57
C ASN A 129 12.84 14.81 5.50
N LEU A 130 13.33 14.01 6.45
CA LEU A 130 12.99 12.60 6.58
C LEU A 130 11.52 12.39 7.01
N CYS A 131 10.95 13.26 7.86
CA CYS A 131 9.52 13.24 8.16
C CYS A 131 8.70 13.51 6.89
N PHE A 132 9.04 14.55 6.13
CA PHE A 132 8.41 14.84 4.85
C PHE A 132 8.61 13.75 3.78
N ALA A 133 9.59 12.86 3.98
CA ALA A 133 9.84 11.68 3.14
C ALA A 133 9.31 10.37 3.76
N PHE A 134 8.51 10.43 4.81
CA PHE A 134 7.93 9.29 5.54
C PHE A 134 8.95 8.27 6.09
N ASN A 135 10.21 8.67 6.22
CA ASN A 135 11.23 7.87 6.93
C ASN A 135 11.33 8.28 8.40
N HIS A 136 10.24 8.09 9.14
CA HIS A 136 10.05 8.56 10.50
C HIS A 136 11.04 7.92 11.49
N GLU A 137 11.36 6.62 11.32
CA GLU A 137 12.31 5.92 12.19
C GLU A 137 13.70 6.55 12.12
N GLN A 138 14.15 6.90 10.93
CA GLN A 138 15.45 7.58 10.75
C GLN A 138 15.37 9.06 11.16
N ALA A 139 14.21 9.71 10.98
CA ALA A 139 13.97 11.07 11.47
C ALA A 139 14.13 11.16 12.99
N VAL A 140 13.57 10.20 13.76
CA VAL A 140 13.74 10.13 15.22
C VAL A 140 15.22 10.04 15.60
N LYS A 141 16.02 9.24 14.89
CA LYS A 141 17.47 9.13 15.15
C LYS A 141 18.19 10.44 14.87
N ALA A 142 17.82 11.15 13.79
CA ALA A 142 18.37 12.46 13.45
C ALA A 142 18.03 13.52 14.51
N PHE A 143 16.77 13.62 14.92
CA PHE A 143 16.35 14.55 15.98
C PHE A 143 17.00 14.21 17.34
N ARG A 144 17.13 12.93 17.68
CA ARG A 144 17.83 12.51 18.90
C ARG A 144 19.31 12.95 18.88
N LYS A 145 19.95 12.86 17.70
CA LYS A 145 21.31 13.36 17.52
C LYS A 145 21.37 14.89 17.68
N ALA A 146 20.45 15.64 17.05
CA ALA A 146 20.35 17.09 17.21
C ALA A 146 20.17 17.50 18.69
N ALA A 147 19.27 16.81 19.42
CA ALA A 147 19.07 17.03 20.86
C ALA A 147 20.32 16.74 21.70
N SER A 148 21.18 15.79 21.30
CA SER A 148 22.45 15.52 21.98
C SER A 148 23.51 16.58 21.74
N LEU A 149 23.47 17.26 20.58
CA LEU A 149 24.40 18.31 20.18
C LEU A 149 24.04 19.68 20.80
N ASP A 150 22.75 19.92 21.00
CA ASP A 150 22.25 21.08 21.75
C ASP A 150 21.12 20.67 22.71
N PRO A 151 21.46 20.23 23.93
CA PRO A 151 20.48 19.80 24.92
C PRO A 151 19.56 20.90 25.46
N LYS A 152 19.82 22.18 25.12
CA LYS A 152 19.02 23.35 25.56
C LYS A 152 17.95 23.71 24.53
N SER A 153 18.09 23.31 23.27
CA SER A 153 17.11 23.59 22.24
C SER A 153 15.86 22.68 22.40
N PRO A 154 14.65 23.24 22.44
CA PRO A 154 13.42 22.45 22.52
C PRO A 154 13.05 21.75 21.21
N MET A 155 13.47 22.32 20.06
CA MET A 155 12.98 21.91 18.74
C MET A 155 13.39 20.49 18.33
N PRO A 156 14.59 19.97 18.64
CA PRO A 156 14.88 18.56 18.37
C PRO A 156 13.96 17.59 19.12
N LEU A 157 13.54 17.91 20.34
CA LEU A 157 12.59 17.09 21.10
C LEU A 157 11.16 17.22 20.54
N TRP A 158 10.79 18.41 20.06
CA TRP A 158 9.56 18.61 19.29
C TRP A 158 9.56 17.75 18.01
N GLY A 159 10.67 17.73 17.26
CA GLY A 159 10.82 16.91 16.07
C GLY A 159 10.71 15.41 16.35
N MET A 160 11.27 14.94 17.48
CA MET A 160 11.05 13.55 17.93
C MET A 160 9.56 13.27 18.16
N ALA A 161 8.83 14.16 18.83
CA ALA A 161 7.41 13.98 19.07
C ALA A 161 6.61 14.01 17.77
N TYR A 162 7.00 14.86 16.80
CA TYR A 162 6.39 14.88 15.47
C TYR A 162 6.59 13.54 14.73
N ALA A 163 7.82 13.05 14.65
CA ALA A 163 8.17 11.83 13.94
C ALA A 163 7.58 10.55 14.58
N LEU A 164 7.35 10.53 15.89
CA LEU A 164 6.75 9.41 16.62
C LEU A 164 5.22 9.40 16.55
N GLY A 165 4.60 10.49 16.09
CA GLY A 165 3.16 10.62 16.00
C GLY A 165 2.54 9.81 14.86
N PRO A 166 1.20 9.72 14.84
CA PRO A 166 0.50 9.16 13.69
C PRO A 166 0.69 10.06 12.47
N ASN A 167 0.56 9.48 11.29
CA ASN A 167 0.54 10.16 10.00
C ASN A 167 -0.44 9.44 9.06
N ILE A 168 -0.59 9.91 7.83
CA ILE A 168 -1.57 9.34 6.90
C ILE A 168 -1.35 7.85 6.61
N ASN A 169 -0.13 7.33 6.75
CA ASN A 169 0.22 5.92 6.51
C ASN A 169 0.31 5.08 7.78
N MET A 170 0.48 5.71 8.93
CA MET A 170 0.69 5.00 10.19
C MET A 170 -0.30 5.46 11.25
N PRO A 171 -1.07 4.54 11.85
CA PRO A 171 -1.95 4.87 12.96
C PRO A 171 -1.13 5.20 14.22
N ARG A 172 -1.81 5.72 15.23
CA ARG A 172 -1.25 5.93 16.56
C ARG A 172 -0.77 4.62 17.17
N ILE A 173 0.48 4.59 17.64
CA ILE A 173 1.13 3.42 18.24
C ILE A 173 1.43 3.72 19.71
N PRO A 174 0.81 3.02 20.70
CA PRO A 174 0.95 3.37 22.10
C PRO A 174 2.37 3.50 22.67
N PRO A 175 3.36 2.65 22.33
CA PRO A 175 4.74 2.85 22.75
C PRO A 175 5.36 4.16 22.23
N ASN A 176 5.08 4.50 20.97
CA ASN A 176 5.55 5.76 20.38
C ASN A 176 4.90 6.96 21.04
N ASP A 177 3.61 6.88 21.39
CA ASP A 177 2.89 7.91 22.12
C ASP A 177 3.53 8.21 23.49
N ALA A 178 3.96 7.20 24.22
CA ALA A 178 4.62 7.37 25.51
C ALA A 178 5.99 8.07 25.36
N GLU A 179 6.78 7.69 24.35
CA GLU A 179 8.06 8.34 24.06
C GLU A 179 7.84 9.78 23.59
N ALA A 180 6.89 10.01 22.69
CA ALA A 180 6.53 11.33 22.18
C ALA A 180 6.03 12.26 23.29
N TYR A 181 5.20 11.74 24.20
CA TYR A 181 4.76 12.50 25.39
C TYR A 181 5.94 12.89 26.27
N GLY A 182 6.90 11.98 26.50
CA GLY A 182 8.12 12.28 27.26
C GLY A 182 8.96 13.37 26.59
N ALA A 183 9.15 13.26 25.27
CA ALA A 183 9.92 14.23 24.48
C ALA A 183 9.27 15.62 24.51
N ILE A 184 7.96 15.71 24.24
CA ILE A 184 7.28 17.01 24.19
C ILE A 184 7.13 17.65 25.58
N THR A 185 6.99 16.86 26.64
CA THR A 185 6.97 17.38 28.02
C THR A 185 8.32 18.03 28.39
N ARG A 186 9.43 17.40 28.00
CA ARG A 186 10.76 17.97 28.17
C ARG A 186 10.95 19.19 27.27
N ALA A 187 10.49 19.16 26.01
CA ALA A 187 10.53 20.31 25.12
C ALA A 187 9.80 21.52 25.72
N LYS A 188 8.63 21.34 26.35
CA LYS A 188 7.88 22.42 27.04
C LYS A 188 8.70 23.08 28.14
N THR A 189 9.46 22.32 28.92
CA THR A 189 10.32 22.85 29.97
C THR A 189 11.42 23.73 29.38
N LEU A 190 12.04 23.30 28.28
CA LEU A 190 13.10 24.03 27.60
C LEU A 190 12.56 25.28 26.86
N ALA A 191 11.36 25.18 26.30
CA ALA A 191 10.72 26.22 25.52
C ALA A 191 10.47 27.53 26.32
N ALA A 192 10.48 27.49 27.65
CA ALA A 192 10.35 28.69 28.47
C ALA A 192 11.42 29.74 28.15
N ALA A 193 12.61 29.33 27.69
CA ALA A 193 13.70 30.22 27.31
C ALA A 193 13.86 30.38 25.78
N ALA A 194 13.03 29.74 24.99
CA ALA A 194 13.11 29.75 23.53
C ALA A 194 12.34 30.94 22.91
N PRO A 195 12.60 31.26 21.63
CA PRO A 195 11.82 32.22 20.86
C PRO A 195 10.31 31.88 20.85
N GLU A 196 9.50 32.92 20.63
CA GLU A 196 8.05 32.79 20.73
C GLU A 196 7.45 31.81 19.72
N ASN A 197 7.96 31.82 18.49
CA ASN A 197 7.54 30.87 17.44
C ASN A 197 7.83 29.41 17.84
N GLU A 198 9.02 29.11 18.38
CA GLU A 198 9.35 27.74 18.83
C GLU A 198 8.48 27.29 20.00
N ARG A 199 8.20 28.22 20.96
CA ARG A 199 7.23 27.95 22.03
C ARG A 199 5.87 27.56 21.47
N ALA A 200 5.40 28.28 20.44
CA ALA A 200 4.11 28.02 19.82
C ALA A 200 4.07 26.65 19.12
N TYR A 201 5.15 26.25 18.45
CA TYR A 201 5.28 24.89 17.88
C TYR A 201 5.23 23.80 18.97
N VAL A 202 5.96 24.00 20.07
CA VAL A 202 5.99 23.06 21.19
C VAL A 202 4.62 22.96 21.87
N GLU A 203 3.92 24.09 22.05
CA GLU A 203 2.57 24.11 22.62
C GLU A 203 1.56 23.40 21.73
N ALA A 204 1.62 23.62 20.41
CA ALA A 204 0.75 22.96 19.46
C ALA A 204 0.96 21.44 19.46
N MET A 205 2.21 20.97 19.40
CA MET A 205 2.54 19.55 19.44
C MET A 205 2.13 18.89 20.76
N ALA A 206 2.22 19.62 21.88
CA ALA A 206 1.82 19.09 23.18
C ALA A 206 0.32 18.76 23.28
N ALA A 207 -0.53 19.38 22.46
CA ALA A 207 -1.95 19.05 22.39
C ALA A 207 -2.22 17.64 21.81
N ARG A 208 -1.26 17.06 21.09
CA ARG A 208 -1.36 15.74 20.44
C ARG A 208 -1.20 14.58 21.41
N TYR A 209 -0.65 14.80 22.61
CA TYR A 209 -0.22 13.74 23.54
C TYR A 209 -0.79 13.90 24.94
N SER A 210 -0.92 12.79 25.66
CA SER A 210 -1.42 12.74 27.03
C SER A 210 -0.63 11.74 27.87
N SER A 211 -0.52 12.01 29.17
CA SER A 211 -0.01 11.04 30.15
C SER A 211 -1.00 9.91 30.44
N ASP A 212 -2.27 10.09 30.10
CA ASP A 212 -3.30 9.06 30.25
C ASP A 212 -3.26 8.12 29.03
N ALA A 213 -2.75 6.91 29.23
CA ALA A 213 -2.71 5.87 28.21
C ALA A 213 -4.10 5.43 27.67
N LYS A 214 -5.19 5.88 28.33
CA LYS A 214 -6.57 5.64 27.91
C LYS A 214 -7.20 6.86 27.22
N ALA A 215 -6.43 7.94 27.02
CA ALA A 215 -6.94 9.11 26.33
C ALA A 215 -7.45 8.73 24.92
N ASP A 216 -8.52 9.38 24.50
CA ASP A 216 -9.09 9.20 23.17
C ASP A 216 -8.13 9.81 22.12
N GLY A 217 -7.43 8.96 21.37
CA GLY A 217 -6.47 9.37 20.36
C GLY A 217 -7.09 10.29 19.30
N ARG A 218 -8.32 10.05 18.87
CA ARG A 218 -9.02 10.93 17.92
C ARG A 218 -9.20 12.34 18.46
N LYS A 219 -9.57 12.48 19.74
CA LYS A 219 -9.69 13.82 20.37
C LYS A 219 -8.35 14.51 20.51
N LEU A 220 -7.27 13.77 20.74
CA LEU A 220 -5.91 14.34 20.77
C LEU A 220 -5.50 14.84 19.38
N ASP A 221 -5.80 14.11 18.32
CA ASP A 221 -5.51 14.53 16.94
C ASP A 221 -6.38 15.73 16.53
N GLU A 222 -7.65 15.80 16.96
CA GLU A 222 -8.53 16.97 16.77
C GLU A 222 -8.00 18.21 17.53
N ALA A 223 -7.48 18.02 18.75
CA ALA A 223 -6.86 19.10 19.52
C ALA A 223 -5.56 19.60 18.86
N TYR A 224 -4.73 18.68 18.33
CA TYR A 224 -3.55 19.02 17.57
C TYR A 224 -3.88 19.80 16.30
N ARG A 225 -4.87 19.34 15.49
CA ARG A 225 -5.35 20.11 14.33
C ARG A 225 -5.78 21.52 14.71
N ALA A 226 -6.53 21.67 15.81
CA ALA A 226 -6.97 22.99 16.25
C ALA A 226 -5.78 23.88 16.64
N ALA A 227 -4.80 23.33 17.36
CA ALA A 227 -3.59 24.04 17.76
C ALA A 227 -2.70 24.43 16.56
N MET A 228 -2.55 23.51 15.58
CA MET A 228 -1.80 23.78 14.35
C MET A 228 -2.47 24.84 13.48
N ARG A 229 -3.82 24.87 13.42
CA ARG A 229 -4.56 25.93 12.74
C ARG A 229 -4.30 27.30 13.39
N ASP A 230 -4.26 27.37 14.70
CA ASP A 230 -3.98 28.62 15.42
C ASP A 230 -2.53 29.05 15.24
N LEU A 231 -1.58 28.10 15.22
CA LEU A 231 -0.18 28.34 14.88
C LEU A 231 -0.04 28.92 13.47
N ALA A 232 -0.63 28.25 12.46
CA ALA A 232 -0.60 28.69 11.07
C ALA A 232 -1.22 30.08 10.86
N LYS A 233 -2.29 30.41 11.60
CA LYS A 233 -2.88 31.75 11.59
C LYS A 233 -1.99 32.81 12.23
N ARG A 234 -1.29 32.47 13.32
CA ARG A 234 -0.39 33.37 14.04
C ARG A 234 0.88 33.67 13.25
N TYR A 235 1.36 32.67 12.51
CA TYR A 235 2.57 32.77 11.69
C TYR A 235 2.24 32.47 10.20
N PRO A 236 1.53 33.37 9.51
CA PRO A 236 1.04 33.10 8.15
C PRO A 236 2.17 32.99 7.12
N ASP A 237 3.37 33.48 7.45
CA ASP A 237 4.54 33.42 6.59
C ASP A 237 5.41 32.17 6.82
N ASP A 238 5.13 31.42 7.86
CA ASP A 238 5.78 30.13 8.14
C ASP A 238 5.11 29.03 7.30
N LEU A 239 5.79 28.61 6.21
CA LEU A 239 5.26 27.64 5.27
C LEU A 239 5.28 26.22 5.83
N ASP A 240 6.19 25.90 6.77
CA ASP A 240 6.18 24.64 7.47
C ASP A 240 4.96 24.52 8.39
N ALA A 241 4.63 25.59 9.12
CA ALA A 241 3.44 25.63 9.97
C ALA A 241 2.16 25.43 9.13
N GLN A 242 2.08 26.04 7.93
CA GLN A 242 0.98 25.83 7.00
C GLN A 242 0.92 24.38 6.52
N THR A 243 2.06 23.81 6.11
CA THR A 243 2.16 22.44 5.59
C THR A 243 1.77 21.41 6.66
N MET A 244 2.29 21.54 7.89
CA MET A 244 1.96 20.65 9.01
C MET A 244 0.51 20.83 9.48
N TYR A 245 -0.06 22.03 9.35
CA TYR A 245 -1.48 22.21 9.56
C TYR A 245 -2.31 21.41 8.55
N ALA A 246 -1.96 21.47 7.25
CA ALA A 246 -2.62 20.68 6.23
C ALA A 246 -2.51 19.16 6.53
N GLU A 247 -1.32 18.68 6.89
CA GLU A 247 -1.10 17.28 7.29
C GLU A 247 -1.98 16.90 8.49
N SER A 248 -2.07 17.73 9.53
CA SER A 248 -2.91 17.48 10.71
C SER A 248 -4.40 17.33 10.38
N VAL A 249 -4.86 17.95 9.29
CA VAL A 249 -6.22 17.76 8.75
C VAL A 249 -6.30 16.42 8.01
N MET A 250 -5.29 16.08 7.22
CA MET A 250 -5.22 14.83 6.46
C MET A 250 -5.19 13.61 7.39
N ASP A 251 -4.44 13.65 8.50
CA ASP A 251 -4.32 12.57 9.48
C ASP A 251 -5.68 12.15 10.08
N LEU A 252 -6.59 13.08 10.23
CA LEU A 252 -7.92 12.81 10.81
C LEU A 252 -8.76 11.87 9.95
N ASN A 253 -8.58 11.90 8.64
CA ASN A 253 -9.35 11.10 7.69
C ASN A 253 -8.47 10.48 6.60
N ALA A 254 -7.29 9.96 7.00
CA ALA A 254 -6.32 9.37 6.10
C ALA A 254 -6.96 8.45 5.04
N TRP A 255 -6.58 8.63 3.78
CA TRP A 255 -7.05 7.87 2.60
C TRP A 255 -8.56 7.97 2.30
N LYS A 256 -9.30 8.90 2.95
CA LYS A 256 -10.74 9.12 2.74
C LYS A 256 -11.04 10.54 2.30
N TYR A 257 -10.15 11.13 1.52
CA TYR A 257 -10.28 12.50 1.05
C TYR A 257 -11.34 12.65 -0.05
N TRP A 258 -11.57 11.60 -0.82
CA TRP A 258 -12.51 11.58 -1.94
C TRP A 258 -13.45 10.38 -1.83
N GLY A 259 -14.72 10.59 -2.17
CA GLY A 259 -15.70 9.52 -2.30
C GLY A 259 -15.56 8.81 -3.65
N SER A 260 -16.11 7.60 -3.76
CA SER A 260 -16.18 6.86 -5.03
C SER A 260 -16.99 7.60 -6.11
N ASP A 261 -17.81 8.60 -5.72
CA ASP A 261 -18.56 9.51 -6.61
C ASP A 261 -17.72 10.74 -7.01
N GLY A 262 -16.45 10.79 -6.64
CA GLY A 262 -15.54 11.91 -6.92
C GLY A 262 -15.75 13.16 -6.07
N LYS A 263 -16.65 13.11 -5.07
CA LYS A 263 -16.85 14.26 -4.19
C LYS A 263 -15.81 14.30 -3.09
N PRO A 264 -15.32 15.51 -2.74
CA PRO A 264 -14.40 15.67 -1.63
C PRO A 264 -15.11 15.37 -0.28
N ALA A 265 -14.38 14.81 0.67
CA ALA A 265 -14.81 14.79 2.06
C ALA A 265 -14.84 16.22 2.63
N GLU A 266 -15.52 16.40 3.77
CA GLU A 266 -15.78 17.72 4.36
C GLU A 266 -14.49 18.56 4.54
N ASP A 267 -13.42 17.93 5.02
CA ASP A 267 -12.16 18.61 5.33
C ASP A 267 -11.19 18.72 4.13
N THR A 268 -11.47 18.04 3.01
CA THR A 268 -10.56 17.96 1.85
C THR A 268 -10.30 19.32 1.20
N PRO A 269 -11.31 20.19 0.95
CA PRO A 269 -11.07 21.49 0.37
C PRO A 269 -10.18 22.40 1.25
N GLU A 270 -10.22 22.22 2.59
CA GLU A 270 -9.43 23.01 3.52
C GLU A 270 -7.94 22.76 3.34
N PHE A 271 -7.49 21.51 3.48
CA PHE A 271 -6.06 21.21 3.38
C PHE A 271 -5.52 21.40 1.96
N ILE A 272 -6.32 21.13 0.92
CA ILE A 272 -5.92 21.41 -0.48
C ILE A 272 -5.64 22.89 -0.66
N ALA A 273 -6.54 23.78 -0.21
CA ALA A 273 -6.37 25.22 -0.35
C ALA A 273 -5.12 25.73 0.41
N VAL A 274 -4.81 25.15 1.58
CA VAL A 274 -3.61 25.47 2.36
C VAL A 274 -2.35 25.06 1.60
N LEU A 275 -2.28 23.81 1.10
CA LEU A 275 -1.13 23.31 0.34
C LEU A 275 -0.92 24.11 -0.96
N GLU A 276 -1.97 24.42 -1.69
CA GLU A 276 -1.88 25.30 -2.86
C GLU A 276 -1.40 26.71 -2.49
N GLY A 277 -1.77 27.21 -1.29
CA GLY A 277 -1.26 28.46 -0.73
C GLY A 277 0.24 28.42 -0.51
N VAL A 278 0.76 27.35 0.07
CA VAL A 278 2.20 27.12 0.27
C VAL A 278 2.92 27.04 -1.08
N LEU A 279 2.43 26.20 -2.00
CA LEU A 279 3.05 25.97 -3.31
C LEU A 279 3.06 27.20 -4.24
N ARG A 280 2.15 28.15 -4.06
CA ARG A 280 2.21 29.44 -4.75
C ARG A 280 3.36 30.32 -4.24
N ARG A 281 3.74 30.21 -2.98
CA ARG A 281 4.79 31.03 -2.32
C ARG A 281 6.15 30.37 -2.44
N ASP A 282 6.22 29.07 -2.20
CA ASP A 282 7.40 28.23 -2.42
C ASP A 282 7.01 26.97 -3.22
N PRO A 283 7.17 27.03 -4.54
CA PRO A 283 6.89 25.87 -5.40
C PRO A 283 7.75 24.64 -5.08
N ASN A 284 8.89 24.81 -4.41
CA ASN A 284 9.84 23.75 -4.11
C ASN A 284 9.73 23.19 -2.69
N HIS A 285 8.74 23.63 -1.91
CA HIS A 285 8.51 23.10 -0.57
C HIS A 285 8.22 21.60 -0.62
N ILE A 286 9.13 20.75 -0.15
CA ILE A 286 9.07 19.29 -0.35
C ILE A 286 7.84 18.66 0.31
N GLY A 287 7.55 19.02 1.57
CA GLY A 287 6.39 18.51 2.30
C GLY A 287 5.06 18.89 1.62
N ALA A 288 4.94 20.14 1.16
CA ALA A 288 3.73 20.60 0.48
C ALA A 288 3.51 19.89 -0.86
N ASN A 289 4.56 19.69 -1.68
CA ASN A 289 4.45 18.91 -2.91
C ASN A 289 4.03 17.47 -2.63
N HIS A 290 4.63 16.83 -1.61
CA HIS A 290 4.32 15.46 -1.21
C HIS A 290 2.86 15.30 -0.78
N PHE A 291 2.42 16.09 0.19
CA PHE A 291 1.06 16.03 0.71
C PHE A 291 0.00 16.44 -0.32
N TYR A 292 0.34 17.36 -1.24
CA TYR A 292 -0.56 17.74 -2.32
C TYR A 292 -0.79 16.59 -3.31
N ILE A 293 0.24 15.79 -3.63
CA ILE A 293 0.08 14.57 -4.43
C ILE A 293 -0.89 13.62 -3.74
N HIS A 294 -0.67 13.26 -2.47
CA HIS A 294 -1.57 12.41 -1.71
C HIS A 294 -2.99 12.97 -1.59
N GLY A 295 -3.12 14.28 -1.49
CA GLY A 295 -4.43 14.94 -1.46
C GLY A 295 -5.19 14.84 -2.78
N MET A 296 -4.47 14.79 -3.91
CA MET A 296 -5.05 14.87 -5.25
C MET A 296 -5.13 13.54 -6.01
N GLU A 297 -4.33 12.53 -5.65
CA GLU A 297 -4.22 11.27 -6.39
C GLU A 297 -5.57 10.56 -6.58
N ALA A 298 -6.40 10.48 -5.54
CA ALA A 298 -7.74 9.87 -5.61
C ALA A 298 -8.82 10.82 -6.17
N SER A 299 -8.48 12.07 -6.48
CA SER A 299 -9.44 13.07 -6.98
C SER A 299 -9.90 12.75 -8.40
N PRO A 300 -11.01 13.38 -8.85
CA PRO A 300 -11.40 13.33 -10.26
C PRO A 300 -10.50 14.20 -11.18
N THR A 301 -9.56 14.96 -10.63
CA THR A 301 -8.65 15.87 -11.36
C THR A 301 -7.20 15.74 -10.88
N PRO A 302 -6.61 14.51 -10.91
CA PRO A 302 -5.25 14.26 -10.40
C PRO A 302 -4.18 15.03 -11.18
N GLU A 303 -4.46 15.41 -12.43
CA GLU A 303 -3.55 16.19 -13.29
C GLU A 303 -3.18 17.56 -12.69
N LYS A 304 -3.95 18.09 -11.74
CA LYS A 304 -3.59 19.32 -11.01
C LYS A 304 -2.31 19.17 -10.20
N ALA A 305 -1.96 17.95 -9.79
CA ALA A 305 -0.72 17.67 -9.06
C ALA A 305 0.48 17.36 -9.96
N LEU A 306 0.35 17.38 -11.30
CA LEU A 306 1.48 17.13 -12.22
C LEU A 306 2.66 18.07 -11.97
N ALA A 307 2.41 19.34 -11.66
CA ALA A 307 3.48 20.28 -11.35
C ALA A 307 4.26 19.90 -10.07
N SER A 308 3.59 19.36 -9.06
CA SER A 308 4.22 18.83 -7.84
C SER A 308 4.96 17.52 -8.13
N ALA A 309 4.39 16.65 -8.94
CA ALA A 309 5.04 15.43 -9.40
C ALA A 309 6.38 15.72 -10.08
N HIS A 310 6.38 16.57 -11.13
CA HIS A 310 7.61 16.95 -11.84
C HIS A 310 8.68 17.58 -10.94
N ARG A 311 8.29 18.33 -9.89
CA ARG A 311 9.28 18.91 -8.95
C ARG A 311 9.92 17.85 -8.08
N LEU A 312 9.13 16.90 -7.55
CA LEU A 312 9.66 15.87 -6.66
C LEU A 312 10.63 14.90 -7.36
N GLU A 313 10.58 14.76 -8.68
CA GLU A 313 11.56 13.97 -9.43
C GLU A 313 13.02 14.35 -9.11
N THR A 314 13.28 15.59 -8.71
CA THR A 314 14.62 16.13 -8.53
C THR A 314 14.90 16.80 -7.19
N LEU A 315 13.84 17.18 -6.42
CA LEU A 315 14.02 17.95 -5.18
C LEU A 315 14.72 17.17 -4.06
N ALA A 316 14.52 15.85 -4.00
CA ALA A 316 15.05 15.01 -2.93
C ALA A 316 15.56 13.66 -3.47
N PRO A 317 16.61 13.65 -4.32
CA PRO A 317 17.01 12.44 -5.06
C PRO A 317 17.54 11.29 -4.19
N ALA A 318 17.88 11.53 -2.92
CA ALA A 318 18.25 10.49 -1.97
C ALA A 318 17.08 9.95 -1.14
N ALA A 319 15.88 10.54 -1.24
CA ALA A 319 14.69 10.11 -0.53
C ALA A 319 13.84 9.24 -1.47
N GLY A 320 14.03 7.91 -1.44
CA GLY A 320 13.36 6.98 -2.36
C GLY A 320 11.85 7.18 -2.42
N HIS A 321 11.18 7.37 -1.26
CA HIS A 321 9.75 7.64 -1.24
C HIS A 321 9.35 8.94 -1.96
N LEU A 322 10.13 10.02 -1.84
CA LEU A 322 9.81 11.26 -2.57
C LEU A 322 10.07 11.17 -4.08
N VAL A 323 11.07 10.40 -4.49
CA VAL A 323 11.35 10.10 -5.90
C VAL A 323 10.24 9.23 -6.52
N HIS A 324 9.60 8.37 -5.71
CA HIS A 324 8.47 7.54 -6.12
C HIS A 324 7.16 8.34 -6.29
N MET A 325 6.95 9.40 -5.49
CA MET A 325 5.68 10.13 -5.42
C MET A 325 5.09 10.61 -6.75
N PRO A 326 5.87 11.06 -7.75
CA PRO A 326 5.36 11.34 -9.08
C PRO A 326 4.57 10.19 -9.69
N GLY A 327 4.97 8.94 -9.40
CA GLY A 327 4.32 7.74 -9.87
C GLY A 327 2.82 7.68 -9.57
N HIS A 328 2.39 8.16 -8.39
CA HIS A 328 0.97 8.24 -8.03
C HIS A 328 0.14 9.03 -9.05
N ILE A 329 0.64 10.20 -9.45
CA ILE A 329 -0.04 11.04 -10.43
C ILE A 329 0.09 10.46 -11.84
N TYR A 330 1.26 9.93 -12.20
CA TYR A 330 1.48 9.33 -13.52
C TYR A 330 0.59 8.10 -13.76
N LEU A 331 0.36 7.24 -12.76
CA LEU A 331 -0.60 6.14 -12.90
C LEU A 331 -2.02 6.69 -13.17
N ARG A 332 -2.42 7.77 -12.50
CA ARG A 332 -3.75 8.38 -12.64
C ARG A 332 -3.93 9.12 -13.96
N THR A 333 -2.87 9.67 -14.54
CA THR A 333 -2.89 10.37 -15.84
C THR A 333 -2.58 9.46 -17.03
N GLY A 334 -2.19 8.20 -16.76
CA GLY A 334 -1.86 7.20 -17.78
C GLY A 334 -0.45 7.36 -18.36
N ASP A 335 0.44 8.05 -17.64
CA ASP A 335 1.86 8.18 -17.98
C ASP A 335 2.66 7.02 -17.36
N PHE A 336 2.24 5.76 -17.67
CA PHE A 336 2.75 4.56 -17.03
C PHE A 336 4.27 4.38 -17.17
N SER A 337 4.84 4.74 -18.32
CA SER A 337 6.30 4.65 -18.52
C SER A 337 7.07 5.63 -17.63
N GLU A 338 6.51 6.81 -17.37
CA GLU A 338 7.10 7.78 -16.44
C GLU A 338 7.04 7.24 -15.00
N ALA A 339 5.90 6.65 -14.61
CA ALA A 339 5.74 6.01 -13.31
C ALA A 339 6.77 4.89 -13.10
N VAL A 340 6.99 4.04 -14.11
CA VAL A 340 8.02 2.97 -14.07
C VAL A 340 9.41 3.58 -13.87
N ARG A 341 9.79 4.57 -14.71
CA ARG A 341 11.11 5.18 -14.67
C ARG A 341 11.43 5.80 -13.30
N ASP A 342 10.50 6.55 -12.73
CA ASP A 342 10.75 7.22 -11.46
C ASP A 342 10.79 6.24 -10.29
N ASN A 343 10.01 5.18 -10.35
CA ASN A 343 10.07 4.12 -9.34
C ASN A 343 11.34 3.25 -9.44
N GLN A 344 11.94 3.09 -10.62
CA GLN A 344 13.26 2.50 -10.77
C GLN A 344 14.35 3.39 -10.17
N LYS A 345 14.25 4.73 -10.32
CA LYS A 345 15.14 5.69 -9.63
C LYS A 345 14.93 5.63 -8.11
N ALA A 346 13.67 5.58 -7.65
CA ALA A 346 13.33 5.44 -6.24
C ALA A 346 13.98 4.20 -5.63
N ARG A 347 13.88 3.04 -6.31
CA ARG A 347 14.57 1.81 -5.89
C ARG A 347 16.09 2.00 -5.80
N THR A 348 16.69 2.72 -6.74
CA THR A 348 18.14 3.01 -6.72
C THR A 348 18.51 3.86 -5.50
N ALA A 349 17.69 4.85 -5.15
CA ALA A 349 17.87 5.68 -3.96
C ALA A 349 17.73 4.84 -2.68
N ASP A 350 16.74 3.95 -2.61
CA ASP A 350 16.53 3.05 -1.47
C ASP A 350 17.71 2.09 -1.27
N GLU A 351 18.26 1.53 -2.35
CA GLU A 351 19.44 0.66 -2.26
C GLU A 351 20.69 1.43 -1.77
N ALA A 352 20.83 2.69 -2.17
CA ALA A 352 21.90 3.54 -1.64
C ALA A 352 21.69 3.85 -0.14
N TYR A 353 20.46 4.12 0.26
CA TYR A 353 20.07 4.30 1.65
C TYR A 353 20.37 3.06 2.48
N PHE A 354 19.98 1.86 2.05
CA PHE A 354 20.17 0.61 2.77
C PHE A 354 21.66 0.24 2.98
N LYS A 355 22.53 0.63 2.05
CA LYS A 355 23.99 0.45 2.21
C LYS A 355 24.56 1.23 3.38
N VAL A 356 23.94 2.36 3.74
CA VAL A 356 24.43 3.25 4.81
C VAL A 356 23.71 2.96 6.13
N PHE A 357 22.39 2.78 6.09
CA PHE A 357 21.54 2.75 7.27
C PHE A 357 20.99 1.36 7.61
N GLY A 358 21.18 0.36 6.72
CA GLY A 358 20.62 -0.99 6.88
C GLY A 358 19.18 -1.11 6.37
N ARG A 359 18.64 -2.32 6.49
CA ARG A 359 17.26 -2.66 6.07
C ARG A 359 16.35 -2.97 7.27
N ASP A 360 16.67 -2.46 8.44
CA ASP A 360 15.87 -2.66 9.66
C ASP A 360 14.64 -1.74 9.66
N GLY A 361 13.59 -2.17 10.38
CA GLY A 361 12.38 -1.39 10.58
C GLY A 361 11.33 -1.59 9.49
N MET A 362 10.38 -0.65 9.41
CA MET A 362 9.22 -0.77 8.52
C MET A 362 9.48 -0.18 7.13
N TYR A 363 10.46 0.71 6.97
CA TYR A 363 10.70 1.40 5.70
C TYR A 363 10.96 0.45 4.51
N PRO A 364 11.74 -0.65 4.63
CA PRO A 364 11.97 -1.57 3.52
C PRO A 364 10.68 -2.18 2.97
N ILE A 365 9.80 -2.67 3.85
CA ILE A 365 8.59 -3.37 3.43
C ILE A 365 7.45 -2.43 3.05
N MET A 366 7.35 -1.26 3.72
CA MET A 366 6.26 -0.32 3.48
C MET A 366 6.50 0.55 2.25
N TYR A 367 7.75 0.99 2.03
CA TYR A 367 8.05 1.98 1.00
C TYR A 367 8.92 1.42 -0.13
N ALA A 368 10.04 0.75 0.17
CA ALA A 368 10.92 0.28 -0.89
C ALA A 368 10.30 -0.85 -1.73
N VAL A 369 9.57 -1.81 -1.12
CA VAL A 369 8.82 -2.83 -1.87
C VAL A 369 7.65 -2.21 -2.63
N HIS A 370 6.98 -1.19 -2.04
CA HIS A 370 5.92 -0.44 -2.69
C HIS A 370 6.41 0.26 -3.97
N ASN A 371 7.59 0.87 -3.96
CA ASN A 371 8.19 1.46 -5.15
C ASN A 371 8.36 0.42 -6.27
N VAL A 372 8.83 -0.79 -5.94
CA VAL A 372 8.95 -1.89 -6.92
C VAL A 372 7.57 -2.39 -7.40
N HIS A 373 6.55 -2.34 -6.54
CA HIS A 373 5.18 -2.67 -6.93
C HIS A 373 4.64 -1.70 -7.99
N PHE A 374 4.96 -0.40 -7.89
CA PHE A 374 4.65 0.58 -8.93
C PHE A 374 5.36 0.25 -10.26
N VAL A 375 6.62 -0.21 -10.23
CA VAL A 375 7.30 -0.70 -11.43
C VAL A 375 6.53 -1.87 -12.05
N ALA A 376 6.16 -2.87 -11.25
CA ALA A 376 5.42 -4.03 -11.73
C ALA A 376 4.07 -3.63 -12.36
N TYR A 377 3.28 -2.79 -11.67
CA TYR A 377 1.97 -2.34 -12.15
C TYR A 377 2.09 -1.47 -13.41
N GLY A 378 2.95 -0.45 -13.40
CA GLY A 378 3.14 0.43 -14.54
C GLY A 378 3.60 -0.33 -15.79
N SER A 379 4.50 -1.33 -15.60
CA SER A 379 4.98 -2.20 -16.68
C SER A 379 3.90 -3.17 -17.19
N MET A 380 2.98 -3.63 -16.33
CA MET A 380 1.78 -4.36 -16.78
C MET A 380 0.83 -3.47 -17.60
N MET A 381 0.77 -2.18 -17.30
CA MET A 381 -0.13 -1.25 -17.99
C MET A 381 0.44 -0.74 -19.33
N ASN A 382 1.75 -0.51 -19.44
CA ASN A 382 2.39 -0.07 -20.68
C ASN A 382 2.84 -1.24 -21.59
N GLY A 383 2.68 -2.50 -21.13
CA GLY A 383 3.00 -3.70 -21.93
C GLY A 383 4.47 -4.13 -21.88
N ASP A 384 5.26 -3.63 -20.95
CA ASP A 384 6.64 -4.09 -20.74
C ASP A 384 6.69 -5.33 -19.85
N GLN A 385 6.58 -6.50 -20.48
CA GLN A 385 6.64 -7.80 -19.81
C GLN A 385 7.96 -8.03 -19.08
N LYS A 386 9.06 -7.55 -19.66
CA LYS A 386 10.40 -7.77 -19.10
C LYS A 386 10.53 -7.07 -17.74
N ASP A 387 10.27 -5.78 -17.70
CA ASP A 387 10.39 -4.99 -16.47
C ASP A 387 9.37 -5.44 -15.41
N ALA A 388 8.15 -5.84 -15.84
CA ALA A 388 7.15 -6.40 -14.93
C ALA A 388 7.63 -7.70 -14.25
N LEU A 389 8.25 -8.62 -15.01
CA LEU A 389 8.79 -9.88 -14.46
C LEU A 389 9.99 -9.64 -13.55
N GLU A 390 10.89 -8.70 -13.90
CA GLU A 390 12.03 -8.32 -13.08
C GLU A 390 11.57 -7.72 -11.74
N ALA A 391 10.59 -6.82 -11.78
CA ALA A 391 9.99 -6.24 -10.59
C ALA A 391 9.32 -7.30 -9.71
N ALA A 392 8.55 -8.23 -10.29
CA ALA A 392 7.95 -9.36 -9.57
C ALA A 392 8.99 -10.26 -8.90
N GLY A 393 10.12 -10.50 -9.57
CA GLY A 393 11.25 -11.24 -9.01
C GLY A 393 11.90 -10.51 -7.83
N THR A 394 12.09 -9.20 -7.95
CA THR A 394 12.63 -8.34 -6.90
C THR A 394 11.73 -8.33 -5.67
N ILE A 395 10.41 -8.14 -5.84
CA ILE A 395 9.43 -8.22 -4.74
C ILE A 395 9.51 -9.57 -4.04
N ALA A 396 9.54 -10.66 -4.79
CA ALA A 396 9.63 -12.00 -4.19
C ALA A 396 10.93 -12.23 -3.42
N ALA A 397 12.03 -11.60 -3.80
CA ALA A 397 13.30 -11.63 -3.08
C ALA A 397 13.27 -10.77 -1.82
N ASP A 398 12.75 -9.54 -1.91
CA ASP A 398 12.63 -8.61 -0.78
C ASP A 398 11.71 -9.17 0.31
N LEU A 399 10.59 -9.82 -0.05
CA LEU A 399 9.70 -10.47 0.92
C LEU A 399 10.41 -11.54 1.75
N LYS A 400 11.37 -12.28 1.19
CA LYS A 400 12.14 -13.29 1.94
C LYS A 400 13.08 -12.65 2.95
N THR A 401 13.55 -11.45 2.69
CA THR A 401 14.51 -10.73 3.51
C THR A 401 13.83 -9.84 4.54
N ASP A 402 12.86 -9.04 4.09
CA ASP A 402 12.32 -7.91 4.84
C ASP A 402 11.01 -8.23 5.58
N ALA A 403 10.28 -9.30 5.18
CA ALA A 403 9.03 -9.68 5.84
C ALA A 403 9.22 -10.35 7.21
N THR A 404 10.47 -10.64 7.62
CA THR A 404 10.74 -11.24 8.92
C THR A 404 10.51 -10.22 10.04
N GLY A 405 9.58 -10.53 10.94
CA GLY A 405 9.26 -9.64 12.06
C GLY A 405 8.21 -8.57 11.78
N VAL A 406 7.61 -8.58 10.59
CA VAL A 406 6.47 -7.71 10.27
C VAL A 406 5.29 -8.02 11.21
N PRO A 407 4.66 -7.01 11.82
CA PRO A 407 3.50 -7.20 12.68
C PRO A 407 2.37 -7.95 11.98
N PRO A 408 1.62 -8.82 12.67
CA PRO A 408 0.51 -9.57 12.08
C PRO A 408 -0.53 -8.70 11.36
N GLU A 409 -0.72 -7.48 11.83
CA GLU A 409 -1.65 -6.49 11.25
C GLU A 409 -1.23 -6.05 9.85
N MET A 410 0.06 -6.16 9.52
CA MET A 410 0.62 -5.84 8.21
C MET A 410 0.63 -7.03 7.24
N PHE A 411 0.15 -8.21 7.69
CA PHE A 411 0.22 -9.43 6.88
C PHE A 411 -0.61 -9.33 5.59
N GLY A 412 -1.65 -8.47 5.57
CA GLY A 412 -2.40 -8.16 4.36
C GLY A 412 -1.53 -7.55 3.25
N PHE A 413 -0.59 -6.66 3.60
CA PHE A 413 0.39 -6.11 2.65
C PHE A 413 1.38 -7.16 2.16
N ILE A 414 1.85 -8.05 3.05
CA ILE A 414 2.71 -9.17 2.65
C ILE A 414 2.00 -10.06 1.63
N GLN A 415 0.71 -10.34 1.82
CA GLN A 415 -0.08 -11.12 0.86
C GLN A 415 -0.29 -10.36 -0.45
N MET A 416 -0.52 -9.04 -0.43
CA MET A 416 -0.62 -8.21 -1.63
C MET A 416 0.65 -8.31 -2.47
N TYR A 417 1.82 -8.09 -1.87
CA TYR A 417 3.09 -8.22 -2.56
C TYR A 417 3.36 -9.67 -3.03
N GLY A 418 2.97 -10.67 -2.23
CA GLY A 418 3.07 -12.08 -2.59
C GLY A 418 2.20 -12.48 -3.79
N ALA A 419 1.15 -11.73 -4.10
CA ALA A 419 0.29 -11.93 -5.25
C ALA A 419 0.91 -11.44 -6.58
N VAL A 420 1.86 -10.48 -6.53
CA VAL A 420 2.43 -9.82 -7.72
C VAL A 420 3.05 -10.82 -8.72
N PRO A 421 3.83 -11.83 -8.32
CA PRO A 421 4.37 -12.81 -9.27
C PRO A 421 3.31 -13.59 -10.05
N ILE A 422 2.14 -13.82 -9.44
CA ILE A 422 0.99 -14.46 -10.09
C ILE A 422 0.32 -13.45 -11.03
N ALA A 423 0.09 -12.23 -10.54
CA ALA A 423 -0.57 -11.15 -11.27
C ALA A 423 0.15 -10.80 -12.58
N VAL A 424 1.48 -10.67 -12.55
CA VAL A 424 2.30 -10.39 -13.74
C VAL A 424 2.16 -11.51 -14.79
N ARG A 425 2.27 -12.78 -14.38
CA ARG A 425 2.13 -13.90 -15.30
C ARG A 425 0.73 -14.02 -15.88
N TRP A 426 -0.28 -13.77 -15.06
CA TRP A 426 -1.67 -13.73 -15.51
C TRP A 426 -1.87 -12.62 -16.55
N ARG A 427 -1.38 -11.42 -16.27
CA ARG A 427 -1.49 -10.24 -17.14
C ARG A 427 -0.94 -10.50 -18.55
N PHE A 428 0.16 -11.23 -18.64
CA PHE A 428 0.85 -11.53 -19.89
C PHE A 428 0.50 -12.91 -20.48
N GLY A 429 -0.50 -13.62 -19.95
CA GLY A 429 -0.96 -14.90 -20.50
C GLY A 429 0.09 -16.02 -20.43
N MET A 430 0.98 -15.98 -19.44
CA MET A 430 2.08 -16.95 -19.28
C MET A 430 1.56 -18.25 -18.65
N TRP A 431 0.62 -18.89 -19.33
CA TRP A 431 -0.18 -20.00 -18.79
C TRP A 431 0.64 -21.22 -18.40
N ASP A 432 1.68 -21.57 -19.16
CA ASP A 432 2.56 -22.69 -18.84
C ASP A 432 3.35 -22.43 -17.56
N GLU A 433 3.82 -21.18 -17.38
CA GLU A 433 4.52 -20.79 -16.16
C GLU A 433 3.58 -20.79 -14.94
N ILE A 434 2.34 -20.29 -15.07
CA ILE A 434 1.33 -20.34 -14.01
C ILE A 434 1.07 -21.77 -13.57
N LEU A 435 0.91 -22.72 -14.51
CA LEU A 435 0.71 -24.12 -14.19
C LEU A 435 1.93 -24.78 -13.53
N ALA A 436 3.13 -24.27 -13.82
CA ALA A 436 4.39 -24.74 -13.24
C ALA A 436 4.74 -24.06 -11.92
N MET A 437 4.05 -22.97 -11.54
CA MET A 437 4.34 -22.27 -10.27
C MET A 437 4.12 -23.19 -9.07
N PRO A 438 5.07 -23.21 -8.10
CA PRO A 438 4.86 -23.93 -6.86
C PRO A 438 3.70 -23.32 -6.06
N ALA A 439 3.10 -24.12 -5.19
CA ALA A 439 2.08 -23.61 -4.27
C ALA A 439 2.68 -22.53 -3.34
N PRO A 440 1.93 -21.46 -3.05
CA PRO A 440 2.33 -20.44 -2.08
C PRO A 440 2.53 -21.01 -0.67
N ASP A 441 3.15 -20.22 0.21
CA ASP A 441 3.19 -20.53 1.65
C ASP A 441 1.77 -20.74 2.16
N PRO A 442 1.46 -21.85 2.85
CA PRO A 442 0.13 -22.15 3.39
C PRO A 442 -0.45 -21.06 4.32
N LYS A 443 0.39 -20.17 4.85
CA LYS A 443 -0.05 -19.01 5.62
C LYS A 443 -0.63 -17.90 4.75
N MET A 444 -0.30 -17.87 3.47
CA MET A 444 -0.80 -16.89 2.50
C MET A 444 -2.10 -17.38 1.87
N ASP A 445 -3.17 -17.38 2.62
CA ASP A 445 -4.47 -17.94 2.25
C ASP A 445 -5.12 -17.19 1.07
N ILE A 446 -5.02 -15.85 1.03
CA ILE A 446 -5.52 -15.03 -0.09
C ILE A 446 -4.71 -15.30 -1.36
N VAL A 447 -3.37 -15.34 -1.26
CA VAL A 447 -2.49 -15.64 -2.39
C VAL A 447 -2.72 -17.07 -2.90
N THR A 448 -2.97 -18.02 -1.98
CA THR A 448 -3.32 -19.40 -2.33
C THR A 448 -4.62 -19.48 -3.13
N ALA A 449 -5.65 -18.72 -2.74
CA ALA A 449 -6.89 -18.65 -3.49
C ALA A 449 -6.64 -18.03 -4.89
N LEU A 450 -5.91 -16.92 -4.97
CA LEU A 450 -5.56 -16.29 -6.25
C LEU A 450 -4.75 -17.23 -7.17
N TRP A 451 -3.81 -18.00 -6.60
CA TRP A 451 -3.01 -18.99 -7.33
C TRP A 451 -3.89 -20.08 -7.96
N HIS A 452 -4.89 -20.59 -7.24
CA HIS A 452 -5.86 -21.52 -7.78
C HIS A 452 -6.72 -20.90 -8.89
N ALA A 453 -7.15 -19.64 -8.73
CA ALA A 453 -7.89 -18.92 -9.78
C ALA A 453 -7.05 -18.79 -11.05
N ALA A 454 -5.79 -18.37 -10.95
CA ALA A 454 -4.88 -18.22 -12.08
C ALA A 454 -4.64 -19.58 -12.81
N ARG A 455 -4.44 -20.66 -12.05
CA ARG A 455 -4.26 -22.01 -12.60
C ARG A 455 -5.53 -22.53 -13.28
N GLY A 456 -6.70 -22.24 -12.71
CA GLY A 456 -7.99 -22.58 -13.32
C GLY A 456 -8.18 -21.91 -14.67
N ILE A 457 -7.81 -20.63 -14.78
CA ILE A 457 -7.82 -19.89 -16.05
C ILE A 457 -6.79 -20.47 -17.02
N ALA A 458 -5.55 -20.68 -16.57
CA ALA A 458 -4.49 -21.25 -17.41
C ALA A 458 -4.86 -22.61 -17.99
N ALA A 459 -5.48 -23.48 -17.19
CA ALA A 459 -5.99 -24.77 -17.66
C ALA A 459 -7.14 -24.61 -18.66
N ALA A 460 -8.05 -23.66 -18.44
CA ALA A 460 -9.16 -23.37 -19.36
C ALA A 460 -8.64 -22.86 -20.72
N GLU A 461 -7.68 -21.95 -20.73
CA GLU A 461 -7.02 -21.43 -21.94
C GLU A 461 -6.30 -22.53 -22.73
N LYS A 462 -5.74 -23.51 -22.02
CA LYS A 462 -5.13 -24.70 -22.62
C LYS A 462 -6.13 -25.82 -22.95
N GLN A 463 -7.43 -25.58 -22.83
CA GLN A 463 -8.53 -26.55 -23.07
C GLN A 463 -8.49 -27.81 -22.17
N ASP A 464 -7.75 -27.75 -21.04
CA ASP A 464 -7.75 -28.79 -20.01
C ASP A 464 -8.91 -28.57 -19.03
N ARG A 465 -10.09 -29.04 -19.46
CA ARG A 465 -11.33 -28.87 -18.70
C ARG A 465 -11.36 -29.63 -17.37
N ALA A 466 -10.55 -30.68 -17.23
CA ALA A 466 -10.51 -31.45 -15.99
C ALA A 466 -9.75 -30.64 -14.91
N THR A 467 -8.51 -30.25 -15.22
CA THR A 467 -7.71 -29.40 -14.34
C THR A 467 -8.42 -28.09 -14.02
N ALA A 468 -9.06 -27.42 -15.00
CA ALA A 468 -9.78 -26.18 -14.76
C ALA A 468 -10.90 -26.32 -13.71
N ARG A 469 -11.66 -27.44 -13.73
CA ARG A 469 -12.71 -27.72 -12.72
C ARG A 469 -12.13 -28.04 -11.33
N ASP A 470 -11.03 -28.77 -11.30
CA ASP A 470 -10.37 -29.11 -10.03
C ASP A 470 -9.79 -27.85 -9.36
N GLU A 471 -9.18 -26.96 -10.14
CA GLU A 471 -8.68 -25.67 -9.66
C GLU A 471 -9.82 -24.72 -9.24
N GLU A 472 -10.95 -24.70 -9.95
CA GLU A 472 -12.15 -23.96 -9.53
C GLU A 472 -12.65 -24.42 -8.17
N LYS A 473 -12.74 -25.72 -7.96
CA LYS A 473 -13.12 -26.29 -6.66
C LYS A 473 -12.12 -25.94 -5.56
N ALA A 474 -10.83 -26.00 -5.89
CA ALA A 474 -9.75 -25.64 -4.97
C ALA A 474 -9.77 -24.14 -4.62
N PHE A 475 -10.02 -23.26 -5.60
CA PHE A 475 -10.23 -21.83 -5.39
C PHE A 475 -11.37 -21.56 -4.40
N ARG A 476 -12.53 -22.17 -4.61
CA ARG A 476 -13.67 -22.00 -3.71
C ARG A 476 -13.33 -22.46 -2.29
N ALA A 477 -12.68 -23.60 -2.16
CA ALA A 477 -12.25 -24.15 -0.88
C ALA A 477 -11.18 -23.29 -0.17
N ALA A 478 -10.27 -22.68 -0.93
CA ALA A 478 -9.26 -21.75 -0.39
C ALA A 478 -9.91 -20.44 0.04
N ARG A 479 -10.76 -19.83 -0.81
CA ARG A 479 -11.51 -18.61 -0.49
C ARG A 479 -12.36 -18.75 0.77
N ASP A 480 -13.04 -19.89 0.94
CA ASP A 480 -13.92 -20.14 2.09
C ASP A 480 -13.13 -20.30 3.40
N LYS A 481 -11.81 -20.51 3.36
CA LYS A 481 -10.90 -20.51 4.51
C LYS A 481 -10.44 -19.12 4.92
N VAL A 482 -10.43 -18.16 3.97
CA VAL A 482 -10.00 -16.78 4.26
C VAL A 482 -10.97 -16.17 5.29
N PRO A 483 -10.47 -15.64 6.42
CA PRO A 483 -11.33 -15.04 7.44
C PRO A 483 -12.20 -13.91 6.85
N PRO A 484 -13.45 -13.77 7.30
CA PRO A 484 -14.37 -12.75 6.77
C PRO A 484 -13.92 -11.31 6.99
N ASP A 485 -13.05 -11.09 7.96
CA ASP A 485 -12.46 -9.80 8.34
C ASP A 485 -11.04 -9.61 7.81
N ALA A 486 -10.49 -10.61 7.09
CA ALA A 486 -9.19 -10.47 6.44
C ALA A 486 -9.22 -9.39 5.36
N ALA A 487 -8.06 -8.73 5.20
CA ALA A 487 -7.85 -7.74 4.15
C ALA A 487 -6.58 -8.06 3.34
N LEU A 488 -6.61 -7.73 2.07
CA LEU A 488 -5.45 -7.59 1.22
C LEU A 488 -5.17 -6.09 1.13
N ALA A 489 -4.10 -5.64 1.76
CA ALA A 489 -3.87 -4.20 1.98
C ALA A 489 -5.15 -3.47 2.47
N PHE A 490 -5.76 -2.61 1.69
CA PHE A 490 -6.96 -1.86 2.05
C PHE A 490 -8.28 -2.52 1.61
N SER A 491 -8.22 -3.51 0.70
CA SER A 491 -9.40 -4.20 0.20
C SER A 491 -9.86 -5.33 1.13
N PRO A 492 -11.16 -5.47 1.43
CA PRO A 492 -11.68 -6.68 2.05
C PRO A 492 -11.33 -7.90 1.19
N ALA A 493 -10.66 -8.90 1.77
CA ALA A 493 -10.15 -10.06 1.03
C ALA A 493 -11.26 -10.81 0.27
N GLN A 494 -12.46 -10.90 0.83
CA GLN A 494 -13.59 -11.56 0.17
C GLN A 494 -14.07 -10.78 -1.06
N ASP A 495 -14.03 -9.44 -1.03
CA ASP A 495 -14.41 -8.60 -2.17
C ASP A 495 -13.36 -8.70 -3.30
N TYR A 496 -12.06 -8.69 -2.95
CA TYR A 496 -10.96 -8.96 -3.88
C TYR A 496 -11.07 -10.34 -4.54
N LEU A 497 -11.30 -11.38 -3.76
CA LEU A 497 -11.46 -12.75 -4.26
C LEU A 497 -12.78 -12.95 -5.04
N ALA A 498 -13.77 -12.09 -4.85
CA ALA A 498 -14.97 -12.10 -5.70
C ALA A 498 -14.62 -11.65 -7.13
N VAL A 499 -13.76 -10.62 -7.30
CA VAL A 499 -13.24 -10.24 -8.63
C VAL A 499 -12.54 -11.42 -9.28
N ALA A 500 -11.60 -12.07 -8.58
CA ALA A 500 -10.88 -13.25 -9.08
C ALA A 500 -11.83 -14.38 -9.51
N GLY A 501 -12.85 -14.65 -8.70
CA GLY A 501 -13.85 -15.69 -8.97
C GLY A 501 -14.67 -15.41 -10.23
N HIS A 502 -15.15 -14.17 -10.41
CA HIS A 502 -15.92 -13.78 -11.59
C HIS A 502 -15.06 -13.77 -12.86
N VAL A 503 -13.81 -13.31 -12.79
CA VAL A 503 -12.87 -13.37 -13.92
C VAL A 503 -12.58 -14.81 -14.31
N MET A 504 -12.31 -15.69 -13.34
CA MET A 504 -12.09 -17.11 -13.59
C MET A 504 -13.32 -17.76 -14.23
N GLU A 505 -14.52 -17.51 -13.70
CA GLU A 505 -15.78 -18.03 -14.26
C GLU A 505 -15.99 -17.57 -15.71
N ALA A 506 -15.76 -16.28 -15.99
CA ALA A 506 -15.88 -15.70 -17.32
C ALA A 506 -14.94 -16.42 -18.33
N ARG A 507 -13.65 -16.57 -18.01
CA ARG A 507 -12.67 -17.27 -18.86
C ARG A 507 -13.03 -18.75 -19.07
N MET A 508 -13.49 -19.43 -18.01
CA MET A 508 -13.94 -20.84 -18.12
C MET A 508 -15.18 -21.00 -18.99
N LEU A 509 -16.09 -20.01 -19.00
CA LEU A 509 -17.29 -20.02 -19.87
C LEU A 509 -16.92 -19.70 -21.32
N GLU A 510 -15.98 -18.76 -21.57
CA GLU A 510 -15.41 -18.52 -22.90
C GLU A 510 -14.79 -19.81 -23.49
N ALA A 511 -13.99 -20.52 -22.69
CA ALA A 511 -13.39 -21.81 -23.11
C ALA A 511 -14.43 -22.90 -23.43
N LYS A 512 -15.66 -22.78 -22.88
CA LYS A 512 -16.82 -23.66 -23.22
C LYS A 512 -17.66 -23.10 -24.35
N SER A 513 -17.32 -21.95 -24.94
CA SER A 513 -18.10 -21.20 -25.92
C SER A 513 -19.47 -20.73 -25.43
N ASP A 514 -19.68 -20.62 -24.12
CA ASP A 514 -20.86 -20.02 -23.50
C ASP A 514 -20.65 -18.50 -23.42
N ARG A 515 -20.97 -17.81 -24.52
CA ARG A 515 -20.73 -16.38 -24.66
C ARG A 515 -21.59 -15.54 -23.74
N ASP A 516 -22.86 -15.88 -23.59
CA ASP A 516 -23.80 -15.08 -22.77
C ASP A 516 -23.46 -15.24 -21.27
N GLY A 517 -23.17 -16.46 -20.83
CA GLY A 517 -22.68 -16.71 -19.46
C GLY A 517 -21.36 -15.96 -19.17
N ALA A 518 -20.41 -15.99 -20.12
CA ALA A 518 -19.14 -15.28 -19.98
C ALA A 518 -19.35 -13.77 -19.85
N LEU A 519 -20.19 -13.16 -20.71
CA LEU A 519 -20.48 -11.72 -20.64
C LEU A 519 -21.16 -11.33 -19.32
N ALA A 520 -22.04 -12.18 -18.78
CA ALA A 520 -22.64 -11.95 -17.46
C ALA A 520 -21.61 -11.98 -16.34
N SER A 521 -20.68 -12.94 -16.37
CA SER A 521 -19.60 -13.05 -15.37
C SER A 521 -18.57 -11.90 -15.50
N TRP A 522 -18.24 -11.45 -16.72
CA TRP A 522 -17.43 -10.25 -16.94
C TRP A 522 -18.07 -8.98 -16.37
N SER A 523 -19.39 -8.81 -16.61
CA SER A 523 -20.14 -7.69 -16.03
C SER A 523 -20.13 -7.72 -14.49
N ALA A 524 -20.27 -8.91 -13.91
CA ALA A 524 -20.19 -9.09 -12.46
C ALA A 524 -18.77 -8.78 -11.91
N ALA A 525 -17.72 -9.17 -12.64
CA ALA A 525 -16.33 -8.86 -12.29
C ALA A 525 -16.07 -7.34 -12.30
N VAL A 526 -16.59 -6.61 -13.29
CA VAL A 526 -16.52 -5.15 -13.35
C VAL A 526 -17.22 -4.51 -12.14
N GLN A 527 -18.42 -4.99 -11.78
CA GLN A 527 -19.15 -4.48 -10.61
C GLN A 527 -18.42 -4.79 -9.30
N ALA A 528 -17.81 -5.97 -9.18
CA ALA A 528 -17.02 -6.33 -8.02
C ALA A 528 -15.79 -5.43 -7.89
N LEU A 529 -15.08 -5.18 -9.00
CA LEU A 529 -13.93 -4.26 -9.03
C LEU A 529 -14.31 -2.84 -8.64
N ASP A 530 -15.43 -2.31 -9.15
CA ASP A 530 -15.90 -0.94 -8.82
C ASP A 530 -16.28 -0.75 -7.36
N ASN A 531 -16.47 -1.84 -6.60
CA ASN A 531 -16.75 -1.81 -5.17
C ASN A 531 -15.50 -1.86 -4.28
N LEU A 532 -14.32 -2.14 -4.86
CA LEU A 532 -13.07 -2.10 -4.09
C LEU A 532 -12.77 -0.65 -3.69
N PRO A 533 -12.15 -0.42 -2.52
CA PRO A 533 -11.66 0.89 -2.14
C PRO A 533 -10.55 1.34 -3.10
N TYR A 534 -10.32 2.66 -3.11
CA TYR A 534 -9.16 3.22 -3.79
C TYR A 534 -7.87 2.75 -3.11
N ASP A 535 -6.89 2.35 -3.91
CA ASP A 535 -5.51 2.05 -3.53
C ASP A 535 -4.56 2.30 -4.71
N GLU A 536 -3.29 2.51 -4.47
CA GLU A 536 -2.26 2.67 -5.48
C GLU A 536 -0.97 1.90 -5.14
N PRO A 537 -0.52 1.07 -6.09
CA PRO A 537 -1.27 0.64 -7.28
C PRO A 537 -2.59 -0.01 -6.88
N PRO A 538 -3.60 -0.05 -7.78
CA PRO A 538 -4.85 -0.75 -7.48
C PRO A 538 -4.63 -2.19 -7.04
N ASP A 539 -5.27 -2.63 -5.97
CA ASP A 539 -5.17 -3.99 -5.44
C ASP A 539 -5.42 -5.07 -6.52
N TRP A 540 -6.43 -4.85 -7.38
CA TRP A 540 -6.61 -5.68 -8.58
C TRP A 540 -5.74 -5.15 -9.71
N PHE A 541 -4.86 -5.98 -10.21
CA PHE A 541 -3.69 -5.67 -11.04
C PHE A 541 -3.95 -5.24 -12.49
N TYR A 542 -5.22 -5.12 -12.91
CA TYR A 542 -5.58 -4.56 -14.22
C TYR A 542 -7.06 -4.14 -14.29
N PRO A 543 -7.43 -3.19 -15.17
CA PRO A 543 -8.82 -2.80 -15.37
C PRO A 543 -9.65 -3.91 -16.04
N VAL A 544 -10.57 -4.57 -15.33
CA VAL A 544 -11.40 -5.69 -15.85
C VAL A 544 -12.25 -5.27 -17.06
N ARG A 545 -12.55 -3.96 -17.19
CA ARG A 545 -13.29 -3.43 -18.35
C ARG A 545 -12.61 -3.71 -19.68
N GLU A 546 -11.28 -3.77 -19.74
CA GLU A 546 -10.57 -4.12 -20.96
C GLU A 546 -10.89 -5.55 -21.44
N SER A 547 -10.97 -6.50 -20.52
CA SER A 547 -11.35 -7.89 -20.82
C SER A 547 -12.84 -8.02 -21.15
N TYR A 548 -13.70 -7.31 -20.43
CA TYR A 548 -15.14 -7.27 -20.74
C TYR A 548 -15.41 -6.67 -22.13
N GLY A 549 -14.76 -5.54 -22.46
CA GLY A 549 -14.82 -4.94 -23.79
C GLY A 549 -14.32 -5.89 -24.88
N GLY A 550 -13.22 -6.62 -24.63
CA GLY A 550 -12.69 -7.66 -25.51
C GLY A 550 -13.67 -8.80 -25.74
N ALA A 551 -14.33 -9.29 -24.70
CA ALA A 551 -15.37 -10.33 -24.82
C ALA A 551 -16.59 -9.87 -25.63
N LEU A 552 -17.02 -8.62 -25.44
CA LEU A 552 -18.09 -7.99 -26.24
C LEU A 552 -17.68 -7.87 -27.72
N LEU A 553 -16.45 -7.42 -27.99
CA LEU A 553 -15.91 -7.32 -29.34
C LEU A 553 -15.89 -8.70 -30.06
N ARG A 554 -15.33 -9.72 -29.39
CA ARG A 554 -15.32 -11.12 -29.92
C ARG A 554 -16.73 -11.70 -30.12
N SER A 555 -17.71 -11.19 -29.37
CA SER A 555 -19.12 -11.60 -29.51
C SER A 555 -19.89 -10.81 -30.59
N GLY A 556 -19.23 -9.85 -31.30
CA GLY A 556 -19.83 -8.99 -32.29
C GLY A 556 -20.74 -7.88 -31.74
N ARG A 557 -20.71 -7.64 -30.41
CA ARG A 557 -21.49 -6.59 -29.73
C ARG A 557 -20.71 -5.26 -29.73
N HIS A 558 -20.40 -4.74 -30.93
CA HIS A 558 -19.44 -3.66 -31.14
C HIS A 558 -19.83 -2.38 -30.41
N ALA A 559 -21.09 -1.93 -30.49
CA ALA A 559 -21.54 -0.71 -29.83
C ALA A 559 -21.39 -0.77 -28.28
N GLU A 560 -21.55 -1.96 -27.70
CA GLU A 560 -21.36 -2.13 -26.26
C GLU A 560 -19.87 -2.22 -25.91
N ALA A 561 -19.06 -2.85 -26.75
CA ALA A 561 -17.62 -2.88 -26.61
C ALA A 561 -17.02 -1.45 -26.65
N GLU A 562 -17.44 -0.62 -27.63
CA GLU A 562 -17.03 0.79 -27.71
C GLU A 562 -17.34 1.53 -26.42
N LYS A 563 -18.57 1.36 -25.91
CA LYS A 563 -18.99 2.02 -24.65
C LYS A 563 -18.09 1.60 -23.48
N VAL A 564 -17.84 0.29 -23.31
CA VAL A 564 -17.05 -0.24 -22.20
C VAL A 564 -15.59 0.24 -22.26
N PHE A 565 -14.96 0.22 -23.46
CA PHE A 565 -13.60 0.72 -23.62
C PHE A 565 -13.49 2.23 -23.34
N ARG A 566 -14.48 3.03 -23.76
CA ARG A 566 -14.51 4.46 -23.46
C ARG A 566 -14.72 4.73 -21.96
N GLU A 567 -15.54 3.93 -21.28
CA GLU A 567 -15.72 3.99 -19.83
C GLU A 567 -14.41 3.64 -19.09
N ASP A 568 -13.67 2.66 -19.60
CA ASP A 568 -12.35 2.35 -19.03
C ASP A 568 -11.36 3.50 -19.23
N LEU A 569 -11.27 4.05 -20.45
CA LEU A 569 -10.35 5.15 -20.76
C LEU A 569 -10.66 6.46 -20.00
N ASN A 570 -11.90 6.66 -19.56
CA ASN A 570 -12.24 7.76 -18.65
C ASN A 570 -11.72 7.54 -17.23
N ARG A 571 -11.57 6.30 -16.79
CA ARG A 571 -11.05 5.94 -15.45
C ARG A 571 -9.54 5.71 -15.45
N ASN A 572 -9.05 5.11 -16.52
CA ASN A 572 -7.67 4.72 -16.75
C ASN A 572 -7.17 5.35 -18.07
N PRO A 573 -6.87 6.66 -18.06
CA PRO A 573 -6.42 7.37 -19.25
C PRO A 573 -5.24 6.63 -19.90
N ARG A 574 -5.21 6.62 -21.23
CA ARG A 574 -4.13 6.02 -22.03
C ARG A 574 -3.89 4.52 -21.77
N ASN A 575 -4.82 3.79 -21.17
CA ASN A 575 -4.72 2.33 -21.05
C ASN A 575 -4.56 1.72 -22.45
N GLY A 576 -3.37 1.19 -22.76
CA GLY A 576 -3.01 0.67 -24.07
C GLY A 576 -3.92 -0.46 -24.55
N ARG A 577 -4.34 -1.38 -23.66
CA ARG A 577 -5.25 -2.48 -24.04
C ARG A 577 -6.66 -1.98 -24.36
N SER A 578 -7.17 -1.03 -23.59
CA SER A 578 -8.48 -0.41 -23.92
C SER A 578 -8.42 0.43 -25.20
N LEU A 579 -7.32 1.15 -25.46
CA LEU A 579 -7.10 1.84 -26.73
C LEU A 579 -7.04 0.85 -27.90
N PHE A 580 -6.33 -0.26 -27.76
CA PHE A 580 -6.28 -1.32 -28.76
C PHE A 580 -7.66 -1.91 -29.02
N GLY A 581 -8.40 -2.27 -27.97
CA GLY A 581 -9.75 -2.81 -28.08
C GLY A 581 -10.72 -1.82 -28.74
N LEU A 582 -10.69 -0.54 -28.36
CA LEU A 582 -11.49 0.51 -28.95
C LEU A 582 -11.15 0.72 -30.43
N TRP A 583 -9.85 0.78 -30.78
CA TRP A 583 -9.42 0.86 -32.18
C TRP A 583 -10.00 -0.31 -33.01
N LYS A 584 -9.85 -1.57 -32.55
CA LYS A 584 -10.37 -2.74 -33.25
C LYS A 584 -11.91 -2.74 -33.35
N THR A 585 -12.59 -2.25 -32.33
CA THR A 585 -14.05 -2.10 -32.33
C THR A 585 -14.50 -1.09 -33.39
N LEU A 586 -13.85 0.07 -33.46
CA LEU A 586 -14.16 1.12 -34.45
C LEU A 586 -13.86 0.69 -35.89
N GLU A 587 -12.81 -0.13 -36.11
CA GLU A 587 -12.56 -0.77 -37.41
C GLU A 587 -13.73 -1.70 -37.82
N ALA A 588 -14.20 -2.53 -36.87
CA ALA A 588 -15.34 -3.45 -37.14
C ALA A 588 -16.64 -2.68 -37.43
N GLU A 589 -16.84 -1.51 -36.81
CA GLU A 589 -17.98 -0.62 -37.08
C GLU A 589 -17.79 0.27 -38.32
N LYS A 590 -16.65 0.17 -39.02
CA LYS A 590 -16.29 0.99 -40.20
C LYS A 590 -16.19 2.51 -39.91
N LYS A 591 -15.93 2.89 -38.67
CA LYS A 591 -15.67 4.27 -38.23
C LYS A 591 -14.20 4.62 -38.47
N THR A 592 -13.77 4.67 -39.73
CA THR A 592 -12.35 4.73 -40.15
C THR A 592 -11.57 5.93 -39.60
N ALA A 593 -12.19 7.11 -39.53
CA ALA A 593 -11.53 8.32 -39.03
C ALA A 593 -11.26 8.21 -37.51
N ASP A 594 -12.24 7.75 -36.74
CA ASP A 594 -12.12 7.56 -35.30
C ASP A 594 -11.12 6.44 -34.98
N ALA A 595 -11.18 5.33 -35.74
CA ALA A 595 -10.24 4.22 -35.62
C ALA A 595 -8.78 4.68 -35.83
N ALA A 596 -8.52 5.53 -36.83
CA ALA A 596 -7.18 6.08 -37.10
C ALA A 596 -6.69 6.97 -35.94
N SER A 597 -7.57 7.82 -35.38
CA SER A 597 -7.26 8.67 -34.23
C SER A 597 -6.93 7.84 -32.98
N VAL A 598 -7.74 6.80 -32.66
CA VAL A 598 -7.51 5.94 -31.50
C VAL A 598 -6.25 5.08 -31.69
N ARG A 599 -5.98 4.62 -32.93
CA ARG A 599 -4.72 3.93 -33.23
C ARG A 599 -3.49 4.78 -32.94
N GLN A 600 -3.52 6.05 -33.31
CA GLN A 600 -2.39 6.96 -32.98
C GLN A 600 -2.18 7.09 -31.47
N GLN A 601 -3.28 7.14 -30.68
CA GLN A 601 -3.22 7.15 -29.22
C GLN A 601 -2.65 5.82 -28.68
N PHE A 602 -3.08 4.69 -29.24
CA PHE A 602 -2.54 3.38 -28.90
C PHE A 602 -1.04 3.30 -29.20
N ASP A 603 -0.61 3.68 -30.41
CA ASP A 603 0.81 3.65 -30.80
C ASP A 603 1.68 4.48 -29.85
N ALA A 604 1.17 5.59 -29.33
CA ALA A 604 1.86 6.41 -28.33
C ALA A 604 1.90 5.77 -26.94
N ALA A 605 0.79 5.17 -26.50
CA ALA A 605 0.68 4.53 -25.18
C ALA A 605 1.45 3.19 -25.11
N TRP A 606 1.65 2.52 -26.26
CA TRP A 606 2.26 1.19 -26.35
C TRP A 606 3.69 1.22 -26.93
N LYS A 607 4.31 2.42 -26.97
CA LYS A 607 5.64 2.63 -27.58
C LYS A 607 6.77 1.86 -26.88
N ASP A 608 6.63 1.65 -25.57
CA ASP A 608 7.63 1.00 -24.72
C ASP A 608 7.30 -0.49 -24.48
N ALA A 609 6.20 -0.99 -25.09
CA ALA A 609 5.76 -2.36 -24.89
C ALA A 609 6.71 -3.38 -25.52
N THR A 610 6.94 -4.48 -24.83
CA THR A 610 7.72 -5.63 -25.32
C THR A 610 6.83 -6.74 -25.86
N VAL A 611 5.50 -6.57 -25.77
CA VAL A 611 4.50 -7.54 -26.28
C VAL A 611 3.60 -6.93 -27.35
N THR A 612 3.18 -7.77 -28.31
CA THR A 612 2.20 -7.41 -29.34
C THR A 612 0.83 -7.95 -28.94
N LEU A 613 -0.21 -7.08 -29.03
CA LEU A 613 -1.58 -7.46 -28.68
C LEU A 613 -2.34 -8.06 -29.84
N LYS A 614 -3.19 -9.05 -29.54
CA LYS A 614 -4.27 -9.58 -30.37
C LYS A 614 -5.60 -9.34 -29.67
N VAL A 615 -6.72 -9.43 -30.41
CA VAL A 615 -8.06 -9.27 -29.82
C VAL A 615 -8.35 -10.37 -28.79
N GLU A 616 -7.76 -11.55 -28.98
CA GLU A 616 -7.87 -12.69 -28.07
C GLU A 616 -7.17 -12.44 -26.72
N ASP A 617 -6.23 -11.53 -26.66
CA ASP A 617 -5.47 -11.21 -25.44
C ASP A 617 -6.21 -10.26 -24.49
N LEU A 618 -7.35 -9.67 -24.93
CA LEU A 618 -8.16 -8.75 -24.14
C LEU A 618 -9.07 -9.47 -23.13
#